data_69c804c0e805d00c1ffb1b0d1da9918f
#
_entry.id   69c804c0e805d00c1ffb1b0d1da9918f
#
_cell.length_a   1.000
_cell.length_b   1.000
_cell.length_c   1.000
_cell.angle_alpha   90.00
_cell.angle_beta   90.00
_cell.angle_gamma   90.00
#
_symmetry.space_group_name_H-M   'P 1'
#
loop_
_entity.id
_entity.type
_entity.pdbx_description
1 polymer ?
#
loop_
_entity_poly.entity_id
_entity_poly.type
_entity_poly.pdbx_seq_one_letter_code
_entity_poly.pdbx_strand_id
1 'polypeptide(L)'
;LHLLSRRQRQMCIRDSFSISHQINKDKKQYYDILEKTQKGDCEITEWIIWYLDCLLRSIEQSDETLSKVLNKAIFWQNHAETVLSERQREVLNLYLDGYPGKLTAKNWAKRVKVSPDTAARDIKDLVEKGILIPQQGRVRDVFYGIRCNESILVIPMPEDV
;
A
#
# COMPACT_ATOMS: atom_id res chain seq x y z
N LEU A 1 19.88 -9.70 16.93
CA LEU A 1 19.16 -8.65 16.17
C LEU A 1 18.19 -9.19 15.10
N HIS A 2 18.46 -10.37 14.52
CA HIS A 2 17.61 -10.98 13.47
C HIS A 2 16.29 -11.59 13.99
N LEU A 3 16.19 -11.94 15.26
CA LEU A 3 15.00 -12.58 15.86
C LEU A 3 13.87 -11.58 16.15
N LEU A 4 14.18 -10.32 16.44
CA LEU A 4 13.20 -9.26 16.67
C LEU A 4 12.45 -8.90 15.37
N SER A 5 13.13 -8.91 14.23
CA SER A 5 12.53 -8.62 12.92
C SER A 5 11.49 -9.65 12.48
N ARG A 6 11.65 -10.92 12.80
CA ARG A 6 10.65 -11.99 12.50
C ARG A 6 9.40 -11.89 13.35
N ARG A 7 9.54 -11.60 14.66
CA ARG A 7 8.39 -11.41 15.55
C ARG A 7 7.59 -10.15 15.18
N GLN A 8 8.26 -9.08 14.79
CA GLN A 8 7.61 -7.84 14.38
C GLN A 8 6.83 -7.99 13.07
N ARG A 9 7.34 -8.75 12.09
CA ARG A 9 6.62 -9.07 10.85
C ARG A 9 5.40 -9.98 11.09
N GLN A 10 5.52 -10.97 11.98
CA GLN A 10 4.38 -11.83 12.34
C GLN A 10 3.30 -11.06 13.12
N MET A 11 3.66 -10.08 13.94
CA MET A 11 2.68 -9.20 14.58
C MET A 11 1.92 -8.35 13.56
N CYS A 12 2.60 -7.73 12.61
CA CYS A 12 1.95 -6.91 11.57
C CYS A 12 0.96 -7.70 10.71
N ILE A 13 1.29 -8.95 10.35
CA ILE A 13 0.39 -9.80 9.57
C ILE A 13 -0.82 -10.24 10.42
N ARG A 14 -0.61 -10.61 11.69
CA ARG A 14 -1.71 -10.98 12.60
C ARG A 14 -2.63 -9.81 12.92
N ASP A 15 -2.10 -8.62 13.06
CA ASP A 15 -2.90 -7.42 13.32
C ASP A 15 -3.74 -7.01 12.10
N SER A 16 -3.25 -7.27 10.89
CA SER A 16 -4.00 -6.97 9.65
C SER A 16 -5.21 -7.90 9.46
N PHE A 17 -5.15 -9.15 9.95
CA PHE A 17 -6.23 -10.13 9.89
C PHE A 17 -7.12 -10.13 11.14
N SER A 18 -6.94 -9.20 12.06
CA SER A 18 -7.64 -9.24 13.34
C SER A 18 -8.92 -8.41 13.29
N ILE A 19 -10.07 -9.08 13.40
CA ILE A 19 -11.35 -8.42 13.67
C ILE A 19 -11.27 -7.50 14.89
N SER A 20 -10.41 -7.84 15.88
CA SER A 20 -10.16 -7.00 17.05
C SER A 20 -9.58 -5.64 16.68
N HIS A 21 -8.75 -5.57 15.63
CA HIS A 21 -8.22 -4.30 15.12
C HIS A 21 -9.35 -3.43 14.53
N GLN A 22 -10.25 -4.04 13.75
CA GLN A 22 -11.40 -3.33 13.17
C GLN A 22 -12.38 -2.88 14.25
N ILE A 23 -12.69 -3.71 15.24
CA ILE A 23 -13.51 -3.35 16.41
C ILE A 23 -12.87 -2.17 17.16
N ASN A 24 -11.55 -2.16 17.31
CA ASN A 24 -10.86 -1.07 18.01
C ASN A 24 -10.92 0.26 17.24
N LYS A 25 -10.93 0.22 15.89
CA LYS A 25 -11.18 1.42 15.07
C LYS A 25 -12.57 2.00 15.31
N ASP A 26 -13.56 1.12 15.38
CA ASP A 26 -14.98 1.47 15.54
C ASP A 26 -15.46 1.35 17.00
N LYS A 27 -14.53 1.48 17.95
CA LYS A 27 -14.71 1.22 19.38
C LYS A 27 -15.96 1.90 19.97
N LYS A 28 -16.21 3.16 19.61
CA LYS A 28 -17.38 3.90 20.09
C LYS A 28 -18.67 3.24 19.62
N GLN A 29 -18.77 2.94 18.33
CA GLN A 29 -19.95 2.33 17.74
C GLN A 29 -20.21 0.92 18.32
N TYR A 30 -19.14 0.16 18.58
CA TYR A 30 -19.21 -1.14 19.26
C TYR A 30 -19.89 -1.02 20.63
N TYR A 31 -19.47 -0.09 21.47
CA TYR A 31 -20.05 0.08 22.80
C TYR A 31 -21.48 0.61 22.75
N ASP A 32 -21.79 1.54 21.84
CA ASP A 32 -23.13 2.10 21.67
C ASP A 32 -24.14 1.00 21.28
N ILE A 33 -23.78 0.13 20.34
CA ILE A 33 -24.62 -1.00 19.92
C ILE A 33 -24.74 -2.03 21.05
N LEU A 34 -23.65 -2.34 21.74
CA LEU A 34 -23.66 -3.30 22.83
C LEU A 34 -24.57 -2.83 23.98
N GLU A 35 -24.45 -1.55 24.37
CA GLU A 35 -25.30 -0.95 25.39
C GLU A 35 -26.78 -0.98 24.99
N LYS A 36 -27.12 -0.62 23.74
CA LYS A 36 -28.47 -0.68 23.20
C LYS A 36 -29.03 -2.10 23.26
N THR A 37 -28.24 -3.09 22.86
CA THR A 37 -28.66 -4.50 22.85
C THR A 37 -28.89 -5.03 24.28
N GLN A 38 -28.04 -4.64 25.25
CA GLN A 38 -28.17 -5.08 26.63
C GLN A 38 -29.39 -4.49 27.36
N LYS A 39 -29.80 -3.30 26.97
CA LYS A 39 -30.94 -2.59 27.56
C LYS A 39 -32.28 -2.88 26.86
N GLY A 40 -32.26 -3.56 25.71
CA GLY A 40 -33.44 -3.89 24.90
C GLY A 40 -34.09 -5.24 25.24
N ASP A 41 -35.08 -5.62 24.42
CA ASP A 41 -35.91 -6.83 24.59
C ASP A 41 -35.20 -8.12 24.06
N CYS A 42 -33.91 -8.31 24.27
CA CYS A 42 -33.08 -9.40 23.73
C CYS A 42 -33.03 -9.44 22.18
N GLU A 43 -33.39 -8.37 21.50
CA GLU A 43 -33.24 -8.24 20.04
C GLU A 43 -31.80 -7.91 19.69
N ILE A 44 -31.11 -8.88 19.14
CA ILE A 44 -29.67 -8.80 18.85
C ILE A 44 -29.33 -8.60 17.36
N THR A 45 -30.34 -8.45 16.51
CA THR A 45 -30.21 -8.36 15.05
C THR A 45 -29.28 -7.21 14.64
N GLU A 46 -29.43 -6.02 15.20
CA GLU A 46 -28.57 -4.87 14.89
C GLU A 46 -27.09 -5.15 15.25
N TRP A 47 -26.85 -5.82 16.37
CA TRP A 47 -25.51 -6.20 16.78
C TRP A 47 -24.90 -7.22 15.82
N ILE A 48 -25.67 -8.22 15.38
CA ILE A 48 -25.23 -9.23 14.41
C ILE A 48 -24.88 -8.58 13.08
N ILE A 49 -25.73 -7.69 12.56
CA ILE A 49 -25.51 -6.96 11.31
C ILE A 49 -24.20 -6.16 11.41
N TRP A 50 -24.03 -5.40 12.46
CA TRP A 50 -22.83 -4.61 12.70
C TRP A 50 -21.56 -5.50 12.77
N TYR A 51 -21.65 -6.64 13.47
CA TYR A 51 -20.54 -7.58 13.60
C TYR A 51 -20.16 -8.19 12.26
N LEU A 52 -21.13 -8.61 11.45
CA LEU A 52 -20.90 -9.15 10.11
C LEU A 52 -20.27 -8.11 9.18
N ASP A 53 -20.73 -6.87 9.23
CA ASP A 53 -20.16 -5.75 8.48
C ASP A 53 -18.70 -5.46 8.93
N CYS A 54 -18.44 -5.48 10.21
CA CYS A 54 -17.11 -5.36 10.76
C CYS A 54 -16.19 -6.51 10.30
N LEU A 55 -16.70 -7.74 10.26
CA LEU A 55 -15.97 -8.90 9.76
C LEU A 55 -15.67 -8.76 8.27
N LEU A 56 -16.64 -8.37 7.46
CA LEU A 56 -16.47 -8.15 6.02
C LEU A 56 -15.36 -7.10 5.77
N ARG A 57 -15.42 -5.95 6.42
CA ARG A 57 -14.41 -4.90 6.30
C ARG A 57 -13.01 -5.38 6.73
N SER A 58 -12.92 -6.24 7.74
CA SER A 58 -11.64 -6.80 8.17
C SER A 58 -11.04 -7.75 7.12
N ILE A 59 -11.86 -8.51 6.41
CA ILE A 59 -11.46 -9.40 5.32
C ILE A 59 -10.98 -8.57 4.12
N GLU A 60 -11.77 -7.59 3.68
CA GLU A 60 -11.43 -6.71 2.56
C GLU A 60 -10.10 -5.98 2.79
N GLN A 61 -9.88 -5.46 3.99
CA GLN A 61 -8.61 -4.81 4.34
C GLN A 61 -7.42 -5.78 4.32
N SER A 62 -7.66 -7.03 4.68
CA SER A 62 -6.64 -8.09 4.66
C SER A 62 -6.26 -8.45 3.23
N ASP A 63 -7.23 -8.58 2.34
CA ASP A 63 -7.02 -8.86 0.92
C ASP A 63 -6.22 -7.73 0.24
N GLU A 64 -6.52 -6.48 0.56
CA GLU A 64 -5.76 -5.34 0.04
C GLU A 64 -4.29 -5.39 0.49
N THR A 65 -4.05 -5.69 1.76
CA THR A 65 -2.69 -5.79 2.31
C THR A 65 -1.93 -6.96 1.69
N LEU A 66 -2.57 -8.12 1.56
CA LEU A 66 -1.99 -9.30 0.96
C LEU A 66 -1.66 -9.07 -0.52
N SER A 67 -2.57 -8.45 -1.27
CA SER A 67 -2.37 -8.09 -2.67
C SER A 67 -1.15 -7.19 -2.87
N LYS A 68 -0.93 -6.19 -2.01
CA LYS A 68 0.26 -5.32 -2.05
C LYS A 68 1.55 -6.13 -1.86
N VAL A 69 1.56 -7.05 -0.88
CA VAL A 69 2.74 -7.89 -0.60
C VAL A 69 3.02 -8.86 -1.75
N LEU A 70 1.98 -9.50 -2.29
CA LEU A 70 2.09 -10.41 -3.43
C LEU A 70 2.57 -9.69 -4.70
N ASN A 71 1.98 -8.55 -5.02
CA ASN A 71 2.39 -7.75 -6.17
C ASN A 71 3.85 -7.32 -6.09
N LYS A 72 4.32 -6.94 -4.89
CA LYS A 72 5.73 -6.62 -4.66
C LYS A 72 6.63 -7.85 -4.85
N ALA A 73 6.23 -9.01 -4.35
CA ALA A 73 6.98 -10.26 -4.50
C ALA A 73 7.08 -10.68 -5.98
N ILE A 74 5.96 -10.66 -6.69
CA ILE A 74 5.88 -10.97 -8.13
C ILE A 74 6.72 -9.99 -8.94
N PHE A 75 6.64 -8.68 -8.63
CA PHE A 75 7.46 -7.67 -9.29
C PHE A 75 8.96 -7.99 -9.16
N TRP A 76 9.45 -8.30 -7.97
CA TRP A 76 10.86 -8.63 -7.76
C TRP A 76 11.26 -9.97 -8.38
N GLN A 77 10.35 -10.93 -8.43
CA GLN A 77 10.59 -12.21 -9.12
C GLN A 77 10.77 -11.99 -10.63
N ASN A 78 9.92 -11.18 -11.25
CA ASN A 78 9.98 -10.88 -12.68
C ASN A 78 11.23 -10.06 -13.07
N HIS A 79 11.76 -9.29 -12.13
CA HIS A 79 12.94 -8.44 -12.34
C HIS A 79 14.20 -8.95 -11.60
N ALA A 80 14.24 -10.24 -11.22
CA ALA A 80 15.35 -10.82 -10.47
C ALA A 80 16.70 -10.72 -11.21
N GLU A 81 16.69 -10.86 -12.53
CA GLU A 81 17.88 -10.79 -13.39
C GLU A 81 18.21 -9.37 -13.86
N THR A 82 17.34 -8.40 -13.58
CA THR A 82 17.54 -7.02 -14.02
C THR A 82 18.55 -6.33 -13.12
N VAL A 83 19.65 -5.84 -13.70
CA VAL A 83 20.67 -5.09 -12.97
C VAL A 83 20.12 -3.72 -12.60
N LEU A 84 19.89 -3.50 -11.32
CA LEU A 84 19.39 -2.25 -10.74
C LEU A 84 20.36 -1.72 -9.71
N SER A 85 20.58 -0.40 -9.70
CA SER A 85 21.36 0.24 -8.64
C SER A 85 20.59 0.19 -7.29
N GLU A 86 21.34 0.28 -6.18
CA GLU A 86 20.70 0.34 -4.85
C GLU A 86 19.67 1.47 -4.73
N ARG A 87 19.99 2.64 -5.30
CA ARG A 87 19.08 3.79 -5.33
C ARG A 87 17.77 3.48 -6.05
N GLN A 88 17.85 2.83 -7.21
CA GLN A 88 16.68 2.42 -7.98
C GLN A 88 15.82 1.42 -7.18
N ARG A 89 16.46 0.44 -6.54
CA ARG A 89 15.76 -0.53 -5.67
C ARG A 89 15.07 0.13 -4.49
N GLU A 90 15.74 1.09 -3.84
CA GLU A 90 15.19 1.82 -2.71
C GLU A 90 13.91 2.57 -3.09
N VAL A 91 13.95 3.33 -4.19
CA VAL A 91 12.78 4.10 -4.65
C VAL A 91 11.67 3.19 -5.14
N LEU A 92 11.98 2.15 -5.91
CA LEU A 92 10.96 1.18 -6.35
C LEU A 92 10.29 0.48 -5.17
N ASN A 93 11.05 0.06 -4.14
CA ASN A 93 10.49 -0.52 -2.94
C ASN A 93 9.53 0.43 -2.22
N LEU A 94 9.91 1.71 -2.10
CA LEU A 94 9.09 2.71 -1.47
C LEU A 94 7.73 2.87 -2.17
N TYR A 95 7.73 2.93 -3.49
CA TYR A 95 6.51 3.06 -4.27
C TYR A 95 5.67 1.78 -4.31
N LEU A 96 6.31 0.61 -4.32
CA LEU A 96 5.62 -0.68 -4.20
C LEU A 96 4.98 -0.87 -2.82
N ASP A 97 5.52 -0.24 -1.78
CA ASP A 97 4.94 -0.22 -0.43
C ASP A 97 3.77 0.78 -0.29
N GLY A 98 3.40 1.47 -1.38
CA GLY A 98 2.25 2.38 -1.40
C GLY A 98 2.57 3.80 -0.95
N TYR A 99 3.76 4.30 -1.24
CA TYR A 99 4.11 5.70 -0.94
C TYR A 99 3.13 6.67 -1.62
N PRO A 100 2.46 7.56 -0.87
CA PRO A 100 1.46 8.48 -1.39
C PRO A 100 2.11 9.67 -2.08
N GLY A 101 2.60 9.50 -3.29
CA GLY A 101 3.24 10.58 -4.03
C GLY A 101 3.50 10.23 -5.48
N LYS A 102 3.42 11.21 -6.37
CA LYS A 102 3.75 11.01 -7.78
C LYS A 102 5.23 10.69 -7.94
N LEU A 103 5.54 9.65 -8.72
CA LEU A 103 6.90 9.31 -9.11
C LEU A 103 7.35 10.29 -10.20
N THR A 104 8.04 11.34 -9.79
CA THR A 104 8.61 12.37 -10.66
C THR A 104 10.10 12.49 -10.43
N ALA A 105 10.85 13.03 -11.40
CA ALA A 105 12.29 13.26 -11.25
C ALA A 105 12.62 14.13 -10.03
N LYS A 106 11.77 15.11 -9.73
CA LYS A 106 11.92 16.00 -8.57
C LYS A 106 11.77 15.25 -7.24
N ASN A 107 10.73 14.41 -7.12
CA ASN A 107 10.49 13.62 -5.92
C ASN A 107 11.56 12.55 -5.74
N TRP A 108 12.00 11.92 -6.83
CA TRP A 108 13.14 11.00 -6.85
C TRP A 108 14.40 11.65 -6.31
N ALA A 109 14.82 12.79 -6.92
CA ALA A 109 16.02 13.53 -6.52
C ALA A 109 16.01 13.91 -5.03
N LYS A 110 14.85 14.39 -4.53
CA LYS A 110 14.66 14.75 -3.12
C LYS A 110 14.80 13.52 -2.20
N ARG A 111 14.29 12.37 -2.63
CA ARG A 111 14.26 11.16 -1.80
C ARG A 111 15.63 10.53 -1.64
N VAL A 112 16.35 10.37 -2.75
CA VAL A 112 17.67 9.74 -2.77
C VAL A 112 18.80 10.75 -2.58
N LYS A 113 18.48 12.02 -2.37
CA LYS A 113 19.44 13.13 -2.18
C LYS A 113 20.47 13.23 -3.30
N VAL A 114 20.00 13.13 -4.53
CA VAL A 114 20.84 13.27 -5.75
C VAL A 114 20.44 14.49 -6.56
N SER A 115 21.26 14.86 -7.55
CA SER A 115 20.91 15.94 -8.48
C SER A 115 19.70 15.55 -9.36
N PRO A 116 18.88 16.53 -9.82
CA PRO A 116 17.79 16.27 -10.74
C PRO A 116 18.23 15.54 -12.03
N ASP A 117 19.42 15.82 -12.53
CA ASP A 117 19.98 15.17 -13.72
C ASP A 117 20.28 13.70 -13.47
N THR A 118 20.80 13.36 -12.28
CA THR A 118 21.03 11.97 -11.89
C THR A 118 19.70 11.22 -11.75
N ALA A 119 18.71 11.85 -11.12
CA ALA A 119 17.38 11.27 -11.01
C ALA A 119 16.74 11.03 -12.38
N ALA A 120 16.89 11.98 -13.31
CA ALA A 120 16.38 11.84 -14.68
C ALA A 120 17.04 10.67 -15.42
N ARG A 121 18.35 10.46 -15.24
CA ARG A 121 19.08 9.31 -15.82
C ARG A 121 18.62 7.98 -15.22
N ASP A 122 18.47 7.92 -13.89
CA ASP A 122 17.99 6.72 -13.20
C ASP A 122 16.58 6.32 -13.69
N ILE A 123 15.68 7.32 -13.87
CA ILE A 123 14.33 7.11 -14.38
C ILE A 123 14.37 6.66 -15.85
N LYS A 124 15.19 7.30 -16.69
CA LYS A 124 15.31 6.94 -18.10
C LYS A 124 15.77 5.49 -18.25
N ASP A 125 16.77 5.06 -17.49
CA ASP A 125 17.25 3.69 -17.47
C ASP A 125 16.14 2.70 -17.07
N LEU A 126 15.30 3.05 -16.10
CA LEU A 126 14.16 2.23 -15.70
C LEU A 126 13.04 2.18 -16.75
N VAL A 127 12.85 3.25 -17.51
CA VAL A 127 11.92 3.28 -18.64
C VAL A 127 12.46 2.40 -19.79
N GLU A 128 13.75 2.47 -20.11
CA GLU A 128 14.41 1.63 -21.12
C GLU A 128 14.34 0.15 -20.74
N LYS A 129 14.44 -0.18 -19.46
CA LYS A 129 14.25 -1.54 -18.91
C LYS A 129 12.78 -1.98 -18.86
N GLY A 130 11.83 -1.10 -19.22
CA GLY A 130 10.40 -1.40 -19.23
C GLY A 130 9.76 -1.49 -17.85
N ILE A 131 10.44 -1.09 -16.79
CA ILE A 131 9.97 -1.10 -15.40
C ILE A 131 9.04 0.09 -15.13
N LEU A 132 9.40 1.26 -15.67
CA LEU A 132 8.60 2.47 -15.56
C LEU A 132 7.93 2.82 -16.89
N ILE A 133 6.69 3.30 -16.78
CA ILE A 133 5.92 3.80 -17.92
C ILE A 133 5.63 5.28 -17.71
N PRO A 134 6.01 6.15 -18.67
CA PRO A 134 5.66 7.55 -18.58
C PRO A 134 4.14 7.71 -18.72
N GLN A 135 3.55 8.44 -17.79
CA GLN A 135 2.14 8.82 -17.83
C GLN A 135 2.04 10.31 -18.07
N GLN A 136 1.20 10.71 -19.02
CA GLN A 136 0.99 12.11 -19.32
C GLN A 136 0.09 12.73 -18.25
N GLY A 137 0.69 13.61 -17.43
CA GLY A 137 -0.04 14.55 -16.60
C GLY A 137 -0.42 15.82 -17.36
N ARG A 138 -1.29 16.66 -16.79
CA ARG A 138 -1.60 17.97 -17.38
C ARG A 138 -0.31 18.78 -17.60
N VAL A 139 -0.01 19.02 -18.89
CA VAL A 139 0.88 20.00 -19.54
C VAL A 139 2.34 20.16 -19.08
N ARG A 140 2.78 19.88 -17.84
CA ARG A 140 4.19 20.13 -17.42
C ARG A 140 4.81 19.08 -16.48
N ASP A 141 4.03 18.19 -15.90
CA ASP A 141 4.56 17.19 -14.96
C ASP A 141 4.42 15.77 -15.55
N VAL A 142 5.50 15.26 -16.11
CA VAL A 142 5.60 13.84 -16.45
C VAL A 142 5.75 13.06 -15.14
N PHE A 143 4.81 12.17 -14.86
CA PHE A 143 4.92 11.22 -13.77
C PHE A 143 5.00 9.80 -14.33
N TYR A 144 5.54 8.90 -13.55
CA TYR A 144 5.81 7.54 -14.00
C TYR A 144 4.98 6.56 -13.17
N GLY A 145 4.46 5.52 -13.83
CA GLY A 145 3.83 4.36 -13.18
C GLY A 145 4.79 3.16 -13.20
N ILE A 146 4.68 2.30 -12.21
CA ILE A 146 5.42 1.03 -12.18
C ILE A 146 4.60 -0.02 -12.94
N ARG A 147 5.24 -0.74 -13.85
CA ARG A 147 4.62 -1.86 -14.55
C ARG A 147 4.64 -3.08 -13.63
N CYS A 148 3.48 -3.44 -13.08
CA CYS A 148 3.30 -4.68 -12.35
C CYS A 148 2.43 -5.60 -13.20
N ASN A 149 2.98 -6.66 -13.78
CA ASN A 149 2.28 -7.64 -14.63
C ASN A 149 1.11 -6.99 -15.43
N GLU A 150 0.17 -7.55 -16.00
CA GLU A 150 -0.85 -6.97 -16.87
C GLU A 150 -1.60 -5.71 -16.36
N SER A 151 -1.36 -5.28 -15.14
CA SER A 151 -1.90 -4.04 -14.54
C SER A 151 -0.80 -3.01 -14.28
N ILE A 152 -1.03 -1.80 -14.74
CA ILE A 152 -0.21 -0.64 -14.34
C ILE A 152 -0.62 -0.29 -12.92
N LEU A 153 0.31 -0.36 -11.96
CA LEU A 153 0.08 0.16 -10.62
C LEU A 153 0.10 1.70 -10.71
N VAL A 154 -1.04 2.25 -11.10
CA VAL A 154 -1.29 3.68 -11.00
C VAL A 154 -1.52 3.97 -9.53
N ILE A 155 -0.59 4.65 -8.91
CA ILE A 155 -0.77 5.14 -7.54
C ILE A 155 -1.97 6.08 -7.58
N PRO A 156 -3.09 5.75 -6.86
CA PRO A 156 -4.27 6.61 -6.86
C PRO A 156 -3.87 8.01 -6.42
N MET A 157 -4.31 9.00 -7.18
CA MET A 157 -4.18 10.40 -6.79
C MET A 157 -4.91 10.59 -5.46
N PRO A 158 -4.34 11.23 -4.43
CA PRO A 158 -5.18 11.81 -3.41
C PRO A 158 -6.10 12.79 -4.12
N GLU A 159 -7.40 12.58 -4.00
CA GLU A 159 -8.40 13.55 -4.41
C GLU A 159 -8.06 14.85 -3.68
N ASP A 160 -8.03 15.93 -4.43
CA ASP A 160 -7.55 17.25 -4.03
C ASP A 160 -8.10 17.65 -2.65
N VAL A 161 -7.21 17.92 -1.69
CA VAL A 161 -7.45 18.78 -0.53
C VAL A 161 -7.06 20.19 -0.91
#